data_07156852383567be74acc8d376ac6ddf
#
_entry.id   07156852383567be74acc8d376ac6ddf
#
_cell.length_a   1.000
_cell.length_b   1.000
_cell.length_c   1.000
_cell.angle_alpha   90.00
_cell.angle_beta   90.00
_cell.angle_gamma   90.00
#
_symmetry.space_group_name_H-M   'P 1'
#
loop_
_entity.id
_entity.type
_entity.pdbx_description
1 polymer ?
#
loop_
_entity_poly.entity_id
_entity_poly.type
_entity_poly.pdbx_seq_one_letter_code
_entity_poly.pdbx_strand_id
1 'polypeptide(L)'
;MGNYHYIIAGLPELVLNADNKSFSYDAIRDSILYSSSEKDRRLVEWFEFGSDDKNLSSHFYRAAFKSKNRFIRLYFALDLEIRNRKVDFVAGKMERDADQYKILVKNDVDLGLTEEQLNKLSGIFANKNILEKEQMLDKFKWDYINTLNPYGTFDMDVILAFPAKGKLIDRWNKLDRKAGEEMFRKLVDEVRGTFNGIGNKKLD
;
A
#
# COMPACT_ATOMS: atom_id res chain seq x y z
N MET A 1 -4.04 -8.28 -29.77
CA MET A 1 -3.55 -9.00 -28.57
C MET A 1 -2.37 -8.23 -28.01
N GLY A 2 -2.39 -7.88 -26.72
CA GLY A 2 -1.25 -7.25 -26.09
C GLY A 2 -0.06 -8.20 -26.09
N ASN A 3 1.16 -7.67 -26.27
CA ASN A 3 2.40 -8.49 -26.28
C ASN A 3 2.86 -8.74 -24.84
N TYR A 4 1.99 -9.31 -24.00
CA TYR A 4 2.23 -9.50 -22.56
C TYR A 4 3.46 -10.35 -22.29
N HIS A 5 3.72 -11.38 -23.10
CA HIS A 5 4.93 -12.21 -22.99
C HIS A 5 6.21 -11.38 -23.10
N TYR A 6 6.25 -10.46 -24.08
CA TYR A 6 7.42 -9.60 -24.27
C TYR A 6 7.61 -8.62 -23.12
N ILE A 7 6.52 -8.01 -22.66
CA ILE A 7 6.56 -7.08 -21.53
C ILE A 7 7.05 -7.80 -20.28
N ILE A 8 6.43 -8.94 -19.93
CA ILE A 8 6.72 -9.68 -18.70
C ILE A 8 8.14 -10.25 -18.72
N ALA A 9 8.63 -10.75 -19.88
CA ALA A 9 9.98 -11.24 -20.01
C ALA A 9 11.07 -10.15 -19.82
N GLY A 10 10.72 -8.88 -20.05
CA GLY A 10 11.61 -7.74 -19.84
C GLY A 10 11.59 -7.19 -18.41
N LEU A 11 10.67 -7.67 -17.54
CA LEU A 11 10.55 -7.17 -16.17
C LEU A 11 11.52 -7.91 -15.23
N PRO A 12 12.16 -7.20 -14.29
CA PRO A 12 13.06 -7.83 -13.33
C PRO A 12 12.29 -8.68 -12.31
N GLU A 13 12.97 -9.65 -11.72
CA GLU A 13 12.43 -10.33 -10.56
C GLU A 13 12.36 -9.36 -9.36
N LEU A 14 11.19 -9.29 -8.71
CA LEU A 14 10.98 -8.44 -7.55
C LEU A 14 10.99 -9.28 -6.27
N VAL A 15 11.82 -8.88 -5.31
CA VAL A 15 11.92 -9.52 -3.99
C VAL A 15 11.64 -8.47 -2.90
N LEU A 16 10.69 -8.75 -2.01
CA LEU A 16 10.41 -7.90 -0.87
C LEU A 16 11.57 -7.97 0.13
N ASN A 17 11.98 -6.83 0.68
CA ASN A 17 13.07 -6.68 1.67
C ASN A 17 14.47 -7.02 1.13
N ALA A 18 14.68 -7.06 -0.19
CA ALA A 18 16.00 -7.11 -0.76
C ALA A 18 16.66 -5.72 -0.75
N ASP A 19 18.00 -5.68 -0.61
CA ASP A 19 18.78 -4.44 -0.78
C ASP A 19 18.86 -4.11 -2.29
N ASN A 20 17.77 -3.58 -2.81
CA ASN A 20 17.59 -3.28 -4.25
C ASN A 20 18.04 -1.86 -4.57
N LYS A 21 19.30 -1.51 -4.32
CA LYS A 21 19.86 -0.18 -4.62
C LYS A 21 19.77 0.21 -6.11
N SER A 22 19.74 -0.78 -7.01
CA SER A 22 19.61 -0.58 -8.45
C SER A 22 18.15 -0.53 -8.93
N PHE A 23 17.18 -0.79 -8.06
CA PHE A 23 15.77 -0.80 -8.42
C PHE A 23 15.26 0.63 -8.62
N SER A 24 14.78 0.93 -9.81
CA SER A 24 14.07 2.16 -10.14
C SER A 24 12.63 1.84 -10.51
N TYR A 25 11.71 2.21 -9.65
CA TYR A 25 10.28 2.06 -9.90
C TYR A 25 9.85 2.79 -11.17
N ASP A 26 10.30 4.04 -11.33
CA ASP A 26 9.93 4.86 -12.48
C ASP A 26 10.41 4.26 -13.80
N ALA A 27 11.63 3.73 -13.86
CA ALA A 27 12.15 3.09 -15.06
C ALA A 27 11.32 1.86 -15.48
N ILE A 28 10.87 1.05 -14.50
CA ILE A 28 10.03 -0.12 -14.77
C ILE A 28 8.64 0.30 -15.23
N ARG A 29 8.02 1.24 -14.54
CA ARG A 29 6.72 1.79 -14.92
C ARG A 29 6.75 2.33 -16.35
N ASP A 30 7.75 3.12 -16.68
CA ASP A 30 7.87 3.74 -18.01
C ASP A 30 8.10 2.68 -19.09
N SER A 31 8.87 1.62 -18.80
CA SER A 31 9.04 0.48 -19.69
C SER A 31 7.71 -0.27 -19.94
N ILE A 32 6.92 -0.50 -18.91
CA ILE A 32 5.57 -1.08 -19.01
C ILE A 32 4.68 -0.20 -19.86
N LEU A 33 4.62 1.10 -19.57
CA LEU A 33 3.78 2.06 -20.32
C LEU A 33 4.19 2.14 -21.78
N TYR A 34 5.49 2.17 -22.08
CA TYR A 34 6.00 2.23 -23.46
C TYR A 34 5.61 0.99 -24.26
N SER A 35 5.69 -0.19 -23.67
CA SER A 35 5.45 -1.47 -24.33
C SER A 35 3.98 -1.90 -24.35
N SER A 36 3.11 -1.19 -23.59
CA SER A 36 1.68 -1.52 -23.45
C SER A 36 0.83 -0.94 -24.56
N SER A 37 -0.27 -1.63 -24.89
CA SER A 37 -1.34 -1.06 -25.72
C SER A 37 -1.98 0.16 -25.03
N GLU A 38 -2.62 1.04 -25.79
CA GLU A 38 -3.32 2.21 -25.23
C GLU A 38 -4.35 1.83 -24.15
N LYS A 39 -5.08 0.74 -24.36
CA LYS A 39 -6.06 0.22 -23.39
C LYS A 39 -5.37 -0.24 -22.09
N ASP A 40 -4.26 -0.95 -22.19
CA ASP A 40 -3.54 -1.50 -21.05
C ASP A 40 -2.80 -0.38 -20.30
N ARG A 41 -2.26 0.60 -21.05
CA ARG A 41 -1.65 1.81 -20.48
C ARG A 41 -2.64 2.54 -19.57
N ARG A 42 -3.88 2.74 -20.00
CA ARG A 42 -4.92 3.36 -19.19
C ARG A 42 -5.20 2.61 -17.89
N LEU A 43 -5.11 1.26 -17.90
CA LEU A 43 -5.25 0.46 -16.68
C LEU A 43 -4.08 0.68 -15.72
N VAL A 44 -2.86 0.74 -16.23
CA VAL A 44 -1.66 1.02 -15.42
C VAL A 44 -1.75 2.44 -14.84
N GLU A 45 -2.06 3.44 -15.65
CA GLU A 45 -2.21 4.83 -15.22
C GLU A 45 -3.32 4.98 -14.15
N TRP A 46 -4.42 4.25 -14.32
CA TRP A 46 -5.50 4.26 -13.35
C TRP A 46 -5.12 3.57 -12.03
N PHE A 47 -4.36 2.49 -12.11
CA PHE A 47 -3.76 1.86 -10.94
C PHE A 47 -2.81 2.84 -10.22
N GLU A 48 -1.96 3.54 -10.98
CA GLU A 48 -1.07 4.58 -10.46
C GLU A 48 -1.83 5.69 -9.74
N PHE A 49 -2.90 6.19 -10.35
CA PHE A 49 -3.78 7.18 -9.75
C PHE A 49 -4.35 6.72 -8.40
N GLY A 50 -4.86 5.49 -8.34
CA GLY A 50 -5.41 4.91 -7.11
C GLY A 50 -4.37 4.50 -6.07
N SER A 51 -3.08 4.49 -6.43
CA SER A 51 -1.99 4.20 -5.50
C SER A 51 -1.55 5.43 -4.70
N ASP A 52 -2.02 6.62 -5.03
CA ASP A 52 -1.84 7.83 -4.22
C ASP A 52 -3.02 7.98 -3.25
N ASP A 53 -2.73 7.97 -1.96
CA ASP A 53 -3.72 8.09 -0.88
C ASP A 53 -4.64 9.31 -1.02
N LYS A 54 -4.15 10.39 -1.64
CA LYS A 54 -4.92 11.63 -1.87
C LYS A 54 -6.10 11.43 -2.82
N ASN A 55 -6.00 10.44 -3.70
CA ASN A 55 -7.02 10.14 -4.72
C ASN A 55 -8.06 9.14 -4.21
N LEU A 56 -7.85 8.53 -3.05
CA LEU A 56 -8.73 7.51 -2.50
C LEU A 56 -9.96 8.15 -1.86
N SER A 57 -11.10 7.83 -2.44
CA SER A 57 -12.41 8.30 -1.99
C SER A 57 -13.47 7.23 -2.21
N SER A 58 -14.66 7.40 -1.60
CA SER A 58 -15.80 6.50 -1.87
C SER A 58 -16.13 6.43 -3.35
N HIS A 59 -15.92 7.52 -4.11
CA HIS A 59 -16.13 7.54 -5.55
C HIS A 59 -15.11 6.66 -6.28
N PHE A 60 -13.82 6.78 -5.93
CA PHE A 60 -12.75 5.96 -6.51
C PHE A 60 -13.01 4.46 -6.27
N TYR A 61 -13.28 4.06 -5.03
CA TYR A 61 -13.51 2.64 -4.72
C TYR A 61 -14.75 2.08 -5.44
N ARG A 62 -15.84 2.86 -5.55
CA ARG A 62 -17.00 2.44 -6.36
C ARG A 62 -16.64 2.22 -7.83
N ALA A 63 -15.78 3.04 -8.40
CA ALA A 63 -15.29 2.85 -9.76
C ALA A 63 -14.37 1.62 -9.86
N ALA A 64 -13.48 1.43 -8.88
CA ALA A 64 -12.57 0.28 -8.80
C ALA A 64 -13.34 -1.05 -8.77
N PHE A 65 -14.39 -1.16 -7.97
CA PHE A 65 -15.19 -2.37 -7.84
C PHE A 65 -16.01 -2.70 -9.09
N LYS A 66 -16.30 -1.71 -9.93
CA LYS A 66 -16.96 -1.88 -11.24
C LYS A 66 -15.97 -2.15 -12.38
N SER A 67 -14.68 -2.13 -12.13
CA SER A 67 -13.67 -2.39 -13.17
C SER A 67 -13.86 -3.77 -13.78
N LYS A 68 -13.69 -3.89 -15.10
CA LYS A 68 -13.68 -5.18 -15.80
C LYS A 68 -12.41 -5.99 -15.49
N ASN A 69 -11.31 -5.33 -15.09
CA ASN A 69 -10.08 -5.99 -14.73
C ASN A 69 -10.20 -6.56 -13.31
N ARG A 70 -9.91 -7.87 -13.17
CA ARG A 70 -10.03 -8.61 -11.90
C ARG A 70 -9.01 -8.12 -10.88
N PHE A 71 -7.76 -7.90 -11.29
CA PHE A 71 -6.69 -7.43 -10.41
C PHE A 71 -7.06 -6.11 -9.74
N ILE A 72 -7.52 -5.15 -10.52
CA ILE A 72 -7.95 -3.83 -10.02
C ILE A 72 -9.04 -3.99 -8.94
N ARG A 73 -10.07 -4.80 -9.21
CA ARG A 73 -11.15 -5.00 -8.23
C ARG A 73 -10.63 -5.57 -6.92
N LEU A 74 -9.84 -6.64 -7.00
CA LEU A 74 -9.36 -7.36 -5.82
C LEU A 74 -8.31 -6.54 -5.04
N TYR A 75 -7.40 -5.88 -5.74
CA TYR A 75 -6.37 -5.06 -5.10
C TYR A 75 -6.98 -3.91 -4.30
N PHE A 76 -7.90 -3.15 -4.90
CA PHE A 76 -8.52 -2.02 -4.20
C PHE A 76 -9.58 -2.46 -3.19
N ALA A 77 -10.19 -3.63 -3.35
CA ALA A 77 -11.04 -4.20 -2.31
C ALA A 77 -10.22 -4.59 -1.08
N LEU A 78 -9.03 -5.19 -1.27
CA LEU A 78 -8.10 -5.45 -0.17
C LEU A 78 -7.62 -4.16 0.50
N ASP A 79 -7.26 -3.16 -0.31
CA ASP A 79 -6.80 -1.87 0.24
C ASP A 79 -7.87 -1.22 1.12
N LEU A 80 -9.12 -1.19 0.68
CA LEU A 80 -10.24 -0.67 1.46
C LEU A 80 -10.48 -1.49 2.73
N GLU A 81 -10.42 -2.82 2.65
CA GLU A 81 -10.58 -3.70 3.80
C GLU A 81 -9.51 -3.43 4.87
N ILE A 82 -8.24 -3.34 4.45
CA ILE A 82 -7.13 -3.01 5.36
C ILE A 82 -7.34 -1.65 6.03
N ARG A 83 -7.74 -0.63 5.25
CA ARG A 83 -7.97 0.73 5.77
C ARG A 83 -9.09 0.75 6.80
N ASN A 84 -10.23 0.17 6.48
CA ASN A 84 -11.38 0.17 7.37
C ASN A 84 -11.10 -0.64 8.64
N ARG A 85 -10.43 -1.79 8.56
CA ARG A 85 -10.01 -2.55 9.74
C ARG A 85 -8.99 -1.79 10.61
N LYS A 86 -8.08 -1.05 9.99
CA LYS A 86 -7.17 -0.18 10.74
C LYS A 86 -7.94 0.90 11.50
N VAL A 87 -8.96 1.48 10.87
CA VAL A 87 -9.85 2.46 11.52
C VAL A 87 -10.61 1.83 12.69
N ASP A 88 -11.19 0.63 12.51
CA ASP A 88 -11.88 -0.11 13.58
C ASP A 88 -10.95 -0.34 14.77
N PHE A 89 -9.73 -0.79 14.50
CA PHE A 89 -8.76 -1.07 15.54
C PHE A 89 -8.34 0.20 16.32
N VAL A 90 -8.12 1.31 15.63
CA VAL A 90 -7.71 2.57 16.27
C VAL A 90 -8.87 3.19 17.02
N ALA A 91 -10.07 3.22 16.41
CA ALA A 91 -11.27 3.77 17.05
C ALA A 91 -11.67 2.98 18.29
N GLY A 92 -11.60 1.64 18.23
CA GLY A 92 -11.83 0.78 19.38
C GLY A 92 -10.89 1.05 20.57
N LYS A 93 -9.59 1.35 20.28
CA LYS A 93 -8.65 1.75 21.35
C LYS A 93 -8.92 3.13 21.93
N MET A 94 -9.56 4.01 21.16
CA MET A 94 -9.89 5.38 21.57
C MET A 94 -11.32 5.51 22.09
N GLU A 95 -12.06 4.40 22.18
CA GLU A 95 -13.49 4.37 22.55
C GLU A 95 -14.34 5.34 21.71
N ARG A 96 -14.02 5.42 20.40
CA ARG A 96 -14.72 6.28 19.43
C ARG A 96 -15.50 5.45 18.43
N ASP A 97 -16.55 6.06 17.86
CA ASP A 97 -17.28 5.46 16.75
C ASP A 97 -16.41 5.42 15.49
N ALA A 98 -16.16 4.21 15.00
CA ALA A 98 -15.32 3.97 13.83
C ALA A 98 -15.99 4.41 12.52
N ASP A 99 -17.32 4.36 12.43
CA ASP A 99 -18.07 4.57 11.18
C ASP A 99 -17.91 5.99 10.63
N GLN A 100 -17.61 6.96 11.50
CA GLN A 100 -17.31 8.34 11.08
C GLN A 100 -16.02 8.49 10.27
N TYR A 101 -15.11 7.54 10.40
CA TYR A 101 -13.77 7.59 9.79
C TYR A 101 -13.57 6.56 8.69
N LYS A 102 -14.49 5.61 8.53
CA LYS A 102 -14.45 4.60 7.48
C LYS A 102 -14.85 5.15 6.12
N ILE A 103 -14.27 4.59 5.09
CA ILE A 103 -14.77 4.79 3.72
C ILE A 103 -15.86 3.75 3.48
N LEU A 104 -17.12 4.19 3.60
CA LEU A 104 -18.27 3.31 3.42
C LEU A 104 -18.64 3.22 1.94
N VAL A 105 -18.39 2.06 1.37
CA VAL A 105 -18.78 1.71 -0.01
C VAL A 105 -19.35 0.31 0.00
N LYS A 106 -20.50 0.14 -0.68
CA LYS A 106 -21.01 -1.20 -0.91
C LYS A 106 -19.99 -2.00 -1.70
N ASN A 107 -19.48 -3.06 -1.10
CA ASN A 107 -18.47 -3.94 -1.67
C ASN A 107 -19.02 -5.36 -1.75
N ASP A 108 -19.28 -5.81 -2.98
CA ASP A 108 -19.71 -7.17 -3.25
C ASP A 108 -18.52 -8.03 -3.78
N VAL A 109 -17.27 -7.54 -3.66
CA VAL A 109 -16.07 -8.22 -4.12
C VAL A 109 -15.61 -9.20 -3.05
N ASP A 110 -15.66 -10.49 -3.36
CA ASP A 110 -15.08 -11.53 -2.51
C ASP A 110 -13.56 -11.51 -2.63
N LEU A 111 -12.88 -11.21 -1.52
CA LEU A 111 -11.41 -11.20 -1.42
C LEU A 111 -10.82 -12.61 -1.30
N GLY A 112 -11.63 -13.62 -0.97
CA GLY A 112 -11.16 -14.97 -0.71
C GLY A 112 -10.21 -15.07 0.48
N LEU A 113 -10.26 -14.11 1.42
CA LEU A 113 -9.43 -14.15 2.64
C LEU A 113 -9.96 -15.19 3.61
N THR A 114 -9.07 -16.05 4.08
CA THR A 114 -9.39 -17.03 5.14
C THR A 114 -9.50 -16.34 6.50
N GLU A 115 -10.16 -17.01 7.44
CA GLU A 115 -10.23 -16.54 8.83
C GLU A 115 -8.83 -16.38 9.46
N GLU A 116 -7.90 -17.27 9.13
CA GLU A 116 -6.51 -17.17 9.56
C GLU A 116 -5.85 -15.88 9.05
N GLN A 117 -6.06 -15.52 7.77
CA GLN A 117 -5.53 -14.29 7.20
C GLN A 117 -6.14 -13.03 7.85
N LEU A 118 -7.43 -13.07 8.17
CA LEU A 118 -8.10 -11.98 8.88
C LEU A 118 -7.57 -11.82 10.31
N ASN A 119 -7.33 -12.92 11.01
CA ASN A 119 -6.73 -12.94 12.34
C ASN A 119 -5.28 -12.44 12.31
N LYS A 120 -4.49 -12.84 11.30
CA LYS A 120 -3.14 -12.35 11.07
C LYS A 120 -3.14 -10.81 10.87
N LEU A 121 -4.07 -10.28 10.09
CA LEU A 121 -4.21 -8.83 9.86
C LEU A 121 -4.51 -8.10 11.18
N SER A 122 -5.40 -8.63 12.00
CA SER A 122 -5.71 -8.08 13.33
C SER A 122 -4.48 -8.09 14.25
N GLY A 123 -3.69 -9.17 14.23
CA GLY A 123 -2.41 -9.27 14.96
C GLY A 123 -1.39 -8.24 14.49
N ILE A 124 -1.33 -7.96 13.19
CA ILE A 124 -0.45 -6.92 12.63
C ILE A 124 -0.81 -5.55 13.21
N PHE A 125 -2.10 -5.19 13.27
CA PHE A 125 -2.52 -3.91 13.84
C PHE A 125 -2.21 -3.79 15.33
N ALA A 126 -2.20 -4.90 16.06
CA ALA A 126 -1.87 -4.94 17.50
C ALA A 126 -0.37 -4.78 17.80
N ASN A 127 0.52 -4.93 16.80
CA ASN A 127 1.95 -4.79 16.99
C ASN A 127 2.30 -3.36 17.45
N LYS A 128 3.08 -3.28 18.53
CA LYS A 128 3.52 -1.99 19.13
C LYS A 128 4.68 -1.35 18.35
N ASN A 129 5.48 -2.14 17.66
CA ASN A 129 6.57 -1.65 16.84
C ASN A 129 6.03 -1.18 15.49
N ILE A 130 6.06 0.13 15.26
CA ILE A 130 5.50 0.76 14.06
C ILE A 130 6.21 0.24 12.80
N LEU A 131 7.53 0.13 12.81
CA LEU A 131 8.32 -0.32 11.67
C LEU A 131 7.98 -1.77 11.31
N GLU A 132 7.98 -2.65 12.31
CA GLU A 132 7.64 -4.05 12.13
C GLU A 132 6.20 -4.24 11.65
N LYS A 133 5.27 -3.47 12.19
CA LYS A 133 3.86 -3.45 11.74
C LYS A 133 3.76 -3.11 10.25
N GLU A 134 4.44 -2.06 9.79
CA GLU A 134 4.43 -1.68 8.38
C GLU A 134 5.08 -2.75 7.49
N GLN A 135 6.17 -3.38 7.93
CA GLN A 135 6.80 -4.50 7.21
C GLN A 135 5.87 -5.71 7.10
N MET A 136 5.22 -6.07 8.19
CA MET A 136 4.26 -7.18 8.21
C MET A 136 3.04 -6.88 7.32
N LEU A 137 2.57 -5.64 7.30
CA LEU A 137 1.46 -5.22 6.46
C LEU A 137 1.82 -5.27 4.96
N ASP A 138 3.02 -4.80 4.60
CA ASP A 138 3.49 -4.89 3.22
C ASP A 138 3.72 -6.34 2.79
N LYS A 139 4.24 -7.17 3.69
CA LYS A 139 4.33 -8.61 3.41
C LYS A 139 2.95 -9.24 3.21
N PHE A 140 1.96 -8.85 3.98
CA PHE A 140 0.58 -9.33 3.81
C PHE A 140 0.03 -8.93 2.43
N LYS A 141 0.21 -7.66 2.02
CA LYS A 141 -0.17 -7.17 0.69
C LYS A 141 0.57 -7.92 -0.42
N TRP A 142 1.87 -8.11 -0.25
CA TRP A 142 2.71 -8.83 -1.20
C TRP A 142 2.26 -10.28 -1.41
N ASP A 143 2.02 -10.99 -0.31
CA ASP A 143 1.57 -12.37 -0.33
C ASP A 143 0.20 -12.47 -1.03
N TYR A 144 -0.72 -11.54 -0.76
CA TYR A 144 -2.01 -11.48 -1.43
C TYR A 144 -1.87 -11.21 -2.94
N ILE A 145 -1.02 -10.27 -3.36
CA ILE A 145 -0.76 -10.00 -4.78
C ILE A 145 -0.29 -11.28 -5.49
N ASN A 146 0.54 -12.10 -4.84
CA ASN A 146 0.98 -13.37 -5.39
C ASN A 146 -0.18 -14.35 -5.64
N THR A 147 -1.24 -14.31 -4.85
CA THR A 147 -2.41 -15.18 -5.03
C THR A 147 -3.30 -14.76 -6.20
N LEU A 148 -3.14 -13.54 -6.72
CA LEU A 148 -3.99 -13.03 -7.79
C LEU A 148 -3.68 -13.65 -9.16
N ASN A 149 -2.49 -14.23 -9.35
CA ASN A 149 -2.15 -15.00 -10.54
C ASN A 149 -1.58 -16.39 -10.17
N PRO A 150 -2.40 -17.30 -9.65
CA PRO A 150 -1.94 -18.60 -9.16
C PRO A 150 -1.45 -19.53 -10.27
N TYR A 151 -1.84 -19.29 -11.52
CA TYR A 151 -1.50 -20.17 -12.65
C TYR A 151 -0.32 -19.68 -13.48
N GLY A 152 0.31 -18.57 -13.10
CA GLY A 152 1.44 -18.01 -13.82
C GLY A 152 1.12 -17.61 -15.27
N THR A 153 -0.11 -17.21 -15.54
CA THR A 153 -0.55 -16.77 -16.87
C THR A 153 0.11 -15.45 -17.24
N PHE A 154 0.46 -15.30 -18.54
CA PHE A 154 1.02 -14.05 -19.06
C PHE A 154 -0.13 -13.11 -19.46
N ASP A 155 -0.67 -12.40 -18.50
CA ASP A 155 -1.83 -11.53 -18.67
C ASP A 155 -1.63 -10.15 -18.02
N MET A 156 -2.66 -9.32 -18.09
CA MET A 156 -2.65 -7.97 -17.52
C MET A 156 -2.55 -7.98 -15.99
N ASP A 157 -2.98 -9.05 -15.33
CA ASP A 157 -2.90 -9.17 -13.87
C ASP A 157 -1.43 -9.24 -13.42
N VAL A 158 -0.54 -9.95 -14.17
CA VAL A 158 0.90 -9.95 -13.93
C VAL A 158 1.50 -8.57 -14.13
N ILE A 159 1.12 -7.89 -15.24
CA ILE A 159 1.63 -6.53 -15.52
C ILE A 159 1.25 -5.56 -14.42
N LEU A 160 0.03 -5.62 -13.89
CA LEU A 160 -0.42 -4.77 -12.78
C LEU A 160 0.20 -5.16 -11.43
N ALA A 161 0.54 -6.44 -11.24
CA ALA A 161 1.24 -6.88 -10.03
C ALA A 161 2.63 -6.23 -9.88
N PHE A 162 3.27 -5.89 -11.00
CA PHE A 162 4.58 -5.24 -11.00
C PHE A 162 4.56 -3.85 -10.37
N PRO A 163 3.74 -2.87 -10.82
CA PRO A 163 3.63 -1.59 -10.14
C PRO A 163 3.13 -1.74 -8.71
N ALA A 164 2.23 -2.68 -8.41
CA ALA A 164 1.76 -2.93 -7.05
C ALA A 164 2.91 -3.34 -6.10
N LYS A 165 3.73 -4.31 -6.52
CA LYS A 165 4.90 -4.77 -5.76
C LYS A 165 6.03 -3.74 -5.78
N GLY A 166 6.27 -3.12 -6.93
CA GLY A 166 7.32 -2.13 -7.10
C GLY A 166 7.16 -0.93 -6.17
N LYS A 167 5.93 -0.47 -5.95
CA LYS A 167 5.63 0.61 -5.00
C LYS A 167 5.92 0.21 -3.56
N LEU A 168 5.70 -1.05 -3.17
CA LEU A 168 6.08 -1.52 -1.85
C LEU A 168 7.59 -1.45 -1.66
N ILE A 169 8.38 -1.89 -2.65
CA ILE A 169 9.85 -1.82 -2.62
C ILE A 169 10.31 -0.35 -2.62
N ASP A 170 9.79 0.48 -3.52
CA ASP A 170 10.19 1.88 -3.67
C ASP A 170 9.94 2.68 -2.39
N ARG A 171 8.84 2.39 -1.68
CA ARG A 171 8.55 3.00 -0.37
C ARG A 171 9.68 2.74 0.63
N TRP A 172 10.20 1.51 0.70
CA TRP A 172 11.30 1.15 1.62
C TRP A 172 12.64 1.73 1.17
N ASN A 173 12.90 1.77 -0.14
CA ASN A 173 14.12 2.37 -0.68
C ASN A 173 14.21 3.88 -0.43
N LYS A 174 13.05 4.56 -0.38
CA LYS A 174 12.95 6.02 -0.09
C LYS A 174 13.03 6.34 1.41
N LEU A 175 12.89 5.35 2.28
CA LEU A 175 13.07 5.56 3.72
C LEU A 175 14.56 5.67 4.03
N ASP A 176 15.07 6.90 4.09
CA ASP A 176 16.42 7.18 4.57
C ASP A 176 16.44 7.10 6.11
N ARG A 177 17.11 6.06 6.61
CA ARG A 177 17.28 5.83 8.05
C ARG A 177 17.92 7.03 8.76
N LYS A 178 18.91 7.67 8.12
CA LYS A 178 19.60 8.82 8.70
C LYS A 178 18.68 10.04 8.80
N ALA A 179 17.95 10.33 7.71
CA ALA A 179 16.97 11.41 7.71
C ALA A 179 15.85 11.18 8.73
N GLY A 180 15.40 9.93 8.90
CA GLY A 180 14.43 9.56 9.93
C GLY A 180 14.96 9.75 11.35
N GLU A 181 16.20 9.36 11.63
CA GLU A 181 16.85 9.57 12.93
C GLU A 181 17.05 11.05 13.24
N GLU A 182 17.44 11.86 12.26
CA GLU A 182 17.59 13.31 12.41
C GLU A 182 16.24 14.00 12.66
N MET A 183 15.20 13.61 11.93
CA MET A 183 13.86 14.15 12.13
C MET A 183 13.32 13.79 13.52
N PHE A 184 13.52 12.56 13.96
CA PHE A 184 13.14 12.12 15.32
C PHE A 184 13.88 12.91 16.40
N ARG A 185 15.20 13.13 16.26
CA ARG A 185 15.97 13.96 17.19
C ARG A 185 15.43 15.38 17.27
N LYS A 186 15.18 16.02 16.12
CA LYS A 186 14.58 17.36 16.08
C LYS A 186 13.23 17.42 16.80
N LEU A 187 12.37 16.45 16.57
CA LEU A 187 11.05 16.37 17.21
C LEU A 187 11.17 16.20 18.74
N VAL A 188 12.10 15.37 19.20
CA VAL A 188 12.39 15.17 20.63
C VAL A 188 12.94 16.45 21.26
N ASP A 189 13.83 17.17 20.56
CA ASP A 189 14.42 18.41 21.04
C ASP A 189 13.38 19.55 21.09
N GLU A 190 12.48 19.64 20.11
CA GLU A 190 11.34 20.57 20.13
C GLU A 190 10.41 20.30 21.31
N VAL A 191 10.05 19.04 21.55
CA VAL A 191 9.21 18.66 22.69
C VAL A 191 9.91 18.99 24.01
N ARG A 192 11.20 18.68 24.16
CA ARG A 192 11.99 19.03 25.36
C ARG A 192 12.09 20.54 25.55
N GLY A 193 12.32 21.29 24.46
CA GLY A 193 12.35 22.77 24.50
C GLY A 193 11.04 23.37 24.97
N THR A 194 9.90 22.80 24.54
CA THR A 194 8.57 23.26 24.98
C THR A 194 8.33 22.98 26.47
N PHE A 195 8.77 21.83 26.98
CA PHE A 195 8.66 21.51 28.41
C PHE A 195 9.56 22.38 29.29
N ASN A 196 10.78 22.70 28.85
CA ASN A 196 11.69 23.58 29.57
C ASN A 196 11.20 25.05 29.57
N GLY A 197 10.50 25.49 28.55
CA GLY A 197 9.87 26.82 28.47
C GLY A 197 8.67 27.01 29.40
N ILE A 198 7.99 25.94 29.78
CA ILE A 198 6.86 25.98 30.69
C ILE A 198 7.31 25.99 32.16
N GLY A 199 8.48 25.38 32.45
CA GLY A 199 9.05 25.32 33.81
C GLY A 199 9.56 26.66 34.34
N ASN A 200 9.94 27.61 33.48
CA ASN A 200 10.50 28.89 33.86
C ASN A 200 9.48 30.05 34.01
N LYS A 201 8.17 29.76 33.88
CA LYS A 201 7.09 30.78 34.02
C LYS A 201 6.33 30.70 35.34
N LYS A 202 6.87 30.03 36.34
CA LYS A 202 6.31 30.02 37.68
C LYS A 202 7.40 30.42 38.72
N LEU A 203 7.73 31.66 38.77
CA LEU A 203 8.37 32.34 39.95
C LEU A 203 8.63 33.81 39.57
N ASP A 204 7.56 34.60 39.55
CA ASP A 204 7.58 36.05 39.85
C ASP A 204 6.19 36.42 40.39
#